data_c23cb2755df8d23bc851b5e2e162ce6d
#
_entry.id   c23cb2755df8d23bc851b5e2e162ce6d
#
_cell.length_a   1.000
_cell.length_b   1.000
_cell.length_c   1.000
_cell.angle_alpha   90.00
_cell.angle_beta   90.00
_cell.angle_gamma   90.00
#
_symmetry.space_group_name_H-M   'P 1'
#
loop_
_entity.id
_entity.type
_entity.pdbx_description
1 polymer ?
#
loop_
_entity_poly.entity_id
_entity_poly.type
_entity_poly.pdbx_seq_one_letter_code
_entity_poly.pdbx_strand_id
1 'polypeptide(L)'
;MSFNDTQTRWDGFLKKIEDRFEEILKKTEAALPLLFDATDFETITFQNAWQGIYTQANDLIYKIEDTWYEKVEDTFINSGIQFGSKQLLQERDKGLRVRFNLEQKLKSYEVSIFSDAAKKLLNKAKEILSKDFCCTQCQAKLPVRDNFFRSYYSTCDYCQTVNTFEPGSKARNVEHFAVDAISEEAALEHYLEYERLKFENDLHDKKIHKKDQLTSQYRKYIETYLKKRIEIIPDYQDRYQKDLDAKMFMETNY
;
A
#
# COMPACT_ATOMS: atom_id res chain seq x y z
N MET A 1 17.21 -11.66 -38.11
CA MET A 1 15.80 -11.41 -37.72
C MET A 1 15.49 -9.98 -38.09
N SER A 2 14.31 -9.69 -38.66
CA SER A 2 13.96 -8.30 -38.98
C SER A 2 13.57 -7.52 -37.75
N PHE A 3 13.58 -6.19 -37.84
CA PHE A 3 13.06 -5.30 -36.76
C PHE A 3 11.63 -5.67 -36.36
N ASN A 4 10.75 -5.85 -37.35
CA ASN A 4 9.35 -6.17 -37.11
C ASN A 4 9.15 -7.52 -36.38
N ASP A 5 9.98 -8.52 -36.69
CA ASP A 5 9.94 -9.82 -36.01
C ASP A 5 10.34 -9.68 -34.53
N THR A 6 11.39 -8.87 -34.26
CA THR A 6 11.86 -8.59 -32.90
C THR A 6 10.81 -7.83 -32.13
N GLN A 7 10.20 -6.80 -32.72
CA GLN A 7 9.12 -6.02 -32.12
C GLN A 7 7.91 -6.89 -31.77
N THR A 8 7.46 -7.74 -32.72
CA THR A 8 6.33 -8.65 -32.46
C THR A 8 6.61 -9.61 -31.29
N ARG A 9 7.84 -10.10 -31.17
CA ARG A 9 8.23 -10.96 -30.04
C ARG A 9 8.27 -10.20 -28.72
N TRP A 10 8.78 -8.97 -28.73
CA TRP A 10 8.80 -8.11 -27.57
C TRP A 10 7.39 -7.78 -27.08
N ASP A 11 6.51 -7.36 -27.98
CA ASP A 11 5.10 -7.11 -27.65
C ASP A 11 4.40 -8.36 -27.10
N GLY A 12 4.66 -9.53 -27.72
CA GLY A 12 4.13 -10.80 -27.23
C GLY A 12 4.67 -11.22 -25.87
N PHE A 13 5.92 -10.86 -25.54
CA PHE A 13 6.49 -11.08 -24.21
C PHE A 13 5.82 -10.17 -23.17
N LEU A 14 5.72 -8.86 -23.43
CA LEU A 14 5.07 -7.91 -22.55
C LEU A 14 3.63 -8.35 -22.24
N LYS A 15 2.88 -8.71 -23.28
CA LYS A 15 1.51 -9.21 -23.12
C LYS A 15 1.42 -10.45 -22.22
N LYS A 16 2.35 -11.40 -22.36
CA LYS A 16 2.38 -12.58 -21.49
C LYS A 16 2.67 -12.24 -20.03
N ILE A 17 3.50 -11.22 -19.78
CA ILE A 17 3.74 -10.74 -18.41
C ILE A 17 2.45 -10.15 -17.83
N GLU A 18 1.77 -9.26 -18.58
CA GLU A 18 0.49 -8.68 -18.18
C GLU A 18 -0.56 -9.77 -17.87
N ASP A 19 -0.75 -10.74 -18.76
CA ASP A 19 -1.74 -11.81 -18.60
C ASP A 19 -1.46 -12.67 -17.35
N ARG A 20 -0.18 -13.00 -17.09
CA ARG A 20 0.22 -13.74 -15.88
C ARG A 20 0.03 -12.93 -14.61
N PHE A 21 0.34 -11.66 -14.66
CA PHE A 21 0.13 -10.74 -13.54
C PHE A 21 -1.35 -10.65 -13.17
N GLU A 22 -2.24 -10.49 -14.16
CA GLU A 22 -3.69 -10.49 -13.94
C GLU A 22 -4.19 -11.80 -13.33
N GLU A 23 -3.64 -12.94 -13.79
CA GLU A 23 -3.99 -14.26 -13.24
C GLU A 23 -3.61 -14.37 -11.75
N ILE A 24 -2.44 -13.86 -11.35
CA ILE A 24 -2.01 -13.82 -9.95
C ILE A 24 -3.00 -13.00 -9.12
N LEU A 25 -3.31 -11.75 -9.54
CA LEU A 25 -4.21 -10.89 -8.79
C LEU A 25 -5.61 -11.50 -8.66
N LYS A 26 -6.15 -12.07 -9.73
CA LYS A 26 -7.47 -12.71 -9.73
C LYS A 26 -7.54 -13.90 -8.76
N LYS A 27 -6.50 -14.72 -8.70
CA LYS A 27 -6.41 -15.84 -7.73
C LYS A 27 -6.34 -15.32 -6.30
N THR A 28 -5.62 -14.24 -6.09
CA THR A 28 -5.45 -13.60 -4.78
C THR A 28 -6.76 -13.00 -4.27
N GLU A 29 -7.51 -12.32 -5.14
CA GLU A 29 -8.81 -11.72 -4.82
C GLU A 29 -9.81 -12.75 -4.29
N ALA A 30 -9.75 -13.97 -4.82
CA ALA A 30 -10.60 -15.07 -4.36
C ALA A 30 -10.12 -15.70 -3.04
N ALA A 31 -8.82 -15.81 -2.81
CA ALA A 31 -8.25 -16.63 -1.74
C ALA A 31 -7.91 -15.84 -0.46
N LEU A 32 -7.35 -14.65 -0.59
CA LEU A 32 -6.79 -13.94 0.55
C LEU A 32 -7.85 -13.41 1.55
N PRO A 33 -9.00 -12.88 1.11
CA PRO A 33 -10.08 -12.51 2.03
C PRO A 33 -10.65 -13.72 2.80
N LEU A 34 -10.76 -14.87 2.14
CA LEU A 34 -11.23 -16.11 2.78
C LEU A 34 -10.24 -16.60 3.85
N LEU A 35 -8.93 -16.49 3.59
CA LEU A 35 -7.90 -16.81 4.59
C LEU A 35 -8.04 -15.92 5.82
N PHE A 36 -8.24 -14.61 5.62
CA PHE A 36 -8.39 -13.66 6.73
C PHE A 36 -9.63 -13.97 7.60
N ASP A 37 -10.76 -14.26 6.95
CA ASP A 37 -11.97 -14.65 7.65
C ASP A 37 -11.82 -16.01 8.37
N ALA A 38 -11.19 -17.00 7.72
CA ALA A 38 -10.96 -18.35 8.29
C ALA A 38 -9.99 -18.35 9.48
N THR A 39 -9.06 -17.41 9.54
CA THR A 39 -8.12 -17.25 10.65
C THR A 39 -8.61 -16.29 11.75
N ASP A 40 -9.90 -15.96 11.75
CA ASP A 40 -10.52 -15.04 12.71
C ASP A 40 -9.81 -13.68 12.79
N PHE A 41 -9.49 -13.13 11.60
CA PHE A 41 -8.82 -11.83 11.39
C PHE A 41 -7.37 -11.79 11.91
N GLU A 42 -6.63 -12.88 11.78
CA GLU A 42 -5.23 -12.94 12.16
C GLU A 42 -4.36 -12.21 11.13
N THR A 43 -3.79 -11.07 11.55
CA THR A 43 -3.11 -10.14 10.64
C THR A 43 -1.75 -10.63 10.16
N ILE A 44 -1.01 -11.39 10.96
CA ILE A 44 0.33 -11.89 10.59
C ILE A 44 0.22 -12.94 9.49
N THR A 45 -0.71 -13.87 9.61
CA THR A 45 -0.97 -14.90 8.58
C THR A 45 -1.39 -14.26 7.26
N PHE A 46 -2.26 -13.24 7.31
CA PHE A 46 -2.67 -12.47 6.15
C PHE A 46 -1.48 -11.76 5.47
N GLN A 47 -0.67 -11.05 6.25
CA GLN A 47 0.51 -10.32 5.75
C GLN A 47 1.56 -11.26 5.14
N ASN A 48 1.82 -12.41 5.77
CA ASN A 48 2.76 -13.41 5.25
C ASN A 48 2.28 -14.02 3.94
N ALA A 49 0.98 -14.33 3.82
CA ALA A 49 0.40 -14.83 2.58
C ALA A 49 0.50 -13.77 1.46
N TRP A 50 0.18 -12.52 1.76
CA TRP A 50 0.37 -11.41 0.81
C TRP A 50 1.82 -11.26 0.38
N GLN A 51 2.78 -11.33 1.31
CA GLN A 51 4.20 -11.17 0.98
C GLN A 51 4.67 -12.20 -0.06
N GLY A 52 4.21 -13.44 0.02
CA GLY A 52 4.51 -14.48 -0.97
C GLY A 52 3.95 -14.15 -2.36
N ILE A 53 2.72 -13.62 -2.40
CA ILE A 53 2.05 -13.19 -3.63
C ILE A 53 2.73 -11.96 -4.23
N TYR A 54 3.02 -10.97 -3.39
CA TYR A 54 3.72 -9.74 -3.77
C TYR A 54 5.06 -10.06 -4.42
N THR A 55 5.85 -10.96 -3.83
CA THR A 55 7.14 -11.38 -4.39
C THR A 55 6.96 -11.99 -5.78
N GLN A 56 5.99 -12.90 -5.97
CA GLN A 56 5.73 -13.51 -7.29
C GLN A 56 5.31 -12.48 -8.35
N ALA A 57 4.43 -11.55 -8.00
CA ALA A 57 3.99 -10.49 -8.90
C ALA A 57 5.15 -9.55 -9.25
N ASN A 58 5.94 -9.16 -8.26
CA ASN A 58 7.07 -8.27 -8.41
C ASN A 58 8.19 -8.88 -9.26
N ASP A 59 8.49 -10.17 -9.09
CA ASP A 59 9.45 -10.90 -9.93
C ASP A 59 9.04 -10.92 -11.41
N LEU A 60 7.72 -10.99 -11.70
CA LEU A 60 7.24 -10.87 -13.08
C LEU A 60 7.46 -9.46 -13.63
N ILE A 61 7.22 -8.44 -12.82
CA ILE A 61 7.42 -7.03 -13.22
C ILE A 61 8.89 -6.77 -13.55
N TYR A 62 9.81 -7.21 -12.69
CA TYR A 62 11.25 -7.02 -12.92
C TYR A 62 11.79 -7.77 -14.13
N LYS A 63 11.19 -8.92 -14.49
CA LYS A 63 11.57 -9.64 -15.73
C LYS A 63 11.46 -8.80 -17.00
N ILE A 64 10.65 -7.75 -17.02
CA ILE A 64 10.53 -6.85 -18.17
C ILE A 64 11.89 -6.17 -18.42
N GLU A 65 12.46 -5.58 -17.37
CA GLU A 65 13.73 -4.86 -17.45
C GLU A 65 14.90 -5.81 -17.65
N ASP A 66 14.97 -6.90 -16.89
CA ASP A 66 16.01 -7.92 -17.03
C ASP A 66 16.03 -8.48 -18.46
N THR A 67 14.86 -8.84 -19.02
CA THR A 67 14.77 -9.37 -20.39
C THR A 67 15.17 -8.33 -21.43
N TRP A 68 14.87 -7.05 -21.20
CA TRP A 68 15.31 -5.98 -22.08
C TRP A 68 16.83 -5.95 -22.17
N TYR A 69 17.53 -5.81 -21.05
CA TYR A 69 18.99 -5.66 -21.01
C TYR A 69 19.74 -6.95 -21.36
N GLU A 70 19.23 -8.12 -20.98
CA GLU A 70 19.91 -9.39 -21.27
C GLU A 70 19.79 -9.86 -22.72
N LYS A 71 18.72 -9.51 -23.44
CA LYS A 71 18.41 -10.15 -24.73
C LYS A 71 17.79 -9.23 -25.76
N VAL A 72 16.84 -8.38 -25.39
CA VAL A 72 15.97 -7.68 -26.35
C VAL A 72 16.74 -6.56 -27.03
N GLU A 73 17.48 -5.76 -26.27
CA GLU A 73 18.28 -4.64 -26.78
C GLU A 73 19.27 -5.12 -27.83
N ASP A 74 20.06 -6.14 -27.53
CA ASP A 74 21.04 -6.74 -28.47
C ASP A 74 20.34 -7.33 -29.71
N THR A 75 19.16 -7.93 -29.55
CA THR A 75 18.40 -8.47 -30.69
C THR A 75 17.94 -7.36 -31.64
N PHE A 76 17.53 -6.21 -31.12
CA PHE A 76 17.20 -5.03 -31.93
C PHE A 76 18.44 -4.47 -32.65
N ILE A 77 19.57 -4.36 -31.96
CA ILE A 77 20.83 -3.87 -32.52
C ILE A 77 21.26 -4.81 -33.67
N ASN A 78 21.23 -6.13 -33.46
CA ASN A 78 21.56 -7.14 -34.47
C ASN A 78 20.56 -7.18 -35.65
N SER A 79 19.38 -6.60 -35.51
CA SER A 79 18.43 -6.41 -36.62
C SER A 79 18.73 -5.18 -37.50
N GLY A 80 19.84 -4.47 -37.21
CA GLY A 80 20.28 -3.28 -37.94
C GLY A 80 19.86 -1.94 -37.33
N ILE A 81 19.32 -1.93 -36.13
CA ILE A 81 18.98 -0.70 -35.41
C ILE A 81 20.23 -0.16 -34.72
N GLN A 82 20.50 1.14 -34.91
CA GLN A 82 21.61 1.81 -34.23
C GLN A 82 21.33 1.96 -32.72
N PHE A 83 22.35 1.66 -31.91
CA PHE A 83 22.31 1.91 -30.46
C PHE A 83 21.98 3.39 -30.16
N GLY A 84 21.10 3.65 -29.23
CA GLY A 84 20.63 5.00 -28.88
C GLY A 84 19.69 5.66 -29.90
N SER A 85 19.29 4.95 -30.96
CA SER A 85 18.32 5.47 -31.93
C SER A 85 16.95 5.69 -31.31
N LYS A 86 16.17 6.62 -31.88
CA LYS A 86 14.80 6.89 -31.43
C LYS A 86 13.91 5.64 -31.43
N GLN A 87 14.10 4.75 -32.40
CA GLN A 87 13.33 3.51 -32.50
C GLN A 87 13.66 2.55 -31.34
N LEU A 88 14.94 2.37 -31.01
CA LEU A 88 15.36 1.53 -29.89
C LEU A 88 14.82 2.09 -28.55
N LEU A 89 14.94 3.39 -28.36
CA LEU A 89 14.42 4.07 -27.15
C LEU A 89 12.91 3.92 -27.02
N GLN A 90 12.15 4.00 -28.13
CA GLN A 90 10.70 3.80 -28.11
C GLN A 90 10.30 2.39 -27.65
N GLU A 91 11.04 1.36 -28.07
CA GLU A 91 10.77 -0.01 -27.64
C GLU A 91 11.13 -0.24 -26.17
N ARG A 92 12.23 0.36 -25.71
CA ARG A 92 12.59 0.38 -24.28
C ARG A 92 11.51 1.08 -23.44
N ASP A 93 11.11 2.27 -23.84
CA ASP A 93 10.11 3.08 -23.15
C ASP A 93 8.75 2.36 -23.06
N LYS A 94 8.40 1.56 -24.10
CA LYS A 94 7.22 0.69 -24.05
C LYS A 94 7.31 -0.30 -22.88
N GLY A 95 8.43 -1.01 -22.75
CA GLY A 95 8.67 -1.92 -21.63
C GLY A 95 8.60 -1.24 -20.28
N LEU A 96 9.25 -0.08 -20.13
CA LEU A 96 9.22 0.72 -18.89
C LEU A 96 7.81 1.17 -18.52
N ARG A 97 6.97 1.57 -19.49
CA ARG A 97 5.57 1.94 -19.26
C ARG A 97 4.73 0.76 -18.80
N VAL A 98 4.90 -0.41 -19.43
CA VAL A 98 4.20 -1.63 -18.98
C VAL A 98 4.62 -1.97 -17.55
N ARG A 99 5.91 -1.97 -17.25
CA ARG A 99 6.45 -2.16 -15.91
C ARG A 99 5.80 -1.22 -14.91
N PHE A 100 5.86 0.07 -15.16
CA PHE A 100 5.28 1.10 -14.29
C PHE A 100 3.78 0.89 -14.06
N ASN A 101 3.01 0.61 -15.12
CA ASN A 101 1.57 0.37 -14.99
C ASN A 101 1.26 -0.85 -14.10
N LEU A 102 2.07 -1.92 -14.20
CA LEU A 102 1.92 -3.10 -13.35
C LEU A 102 2.30 -2.80 -11.89
N GLU A 103 3.35 -2.01 -11.64
CA GLU A 103 3.72 -1.53 -10.29
C GLU A 103 2.60 -0.71 -9.65
N GLN A 104 2.01 0.24 -10.39
CA GLN A 104 0.88 1.04 -9.93
C GLN A 104 -0.35 0.16 -9.63
N LYS A 105 -0.61 -0.82 -10.48
CA LYS A 105 -1.72 -1.76 -10.29
C LYS A 105 -1.49 -2.66 -9.09
N LEU A 106 -0.27 -3.16 -8.88
CA LEU A 106 0.10 -3.96 -7.72
C LEU A 106 -0.09 -3.16 -6.42
N LYS A 107 0.38 -1.91 -6.38
CA LYS A 107 0.19 -1.01 -5.23
C LYS A 107 -1.28 -0.73 -4.96
N SER A 108 -2.05 -0.42 -5.99
CA SER A 108 -3.49 -0.16 -5.85
C SER A 108 -4.23 -1.38 -5.30
N TYR A 109 -3.88 -2.57 -5.81
CA TYR A 109 -4.46 -3.82 -5.36
C TYR A 109 -4.10 -4.12 -3.89
N GLU A 110 -2.81 -3.98 -3.53
CA GLU A 110 -2.34 -4.12 -2.14
C GLU A 110 -3.16 -3.24 -1.19
N VAL A 111 -3.21 -1.95 -1.49
CA VAL A 111 -3.92 -0.98 -0.64
C VAL A 111 -5.39 -1.35 -0.50
N SER A 112 -6.06 -1.78 -1.58
CA SER A 112 -7.46 -2.19 -1.54
C SER A 112 -7.68 -3.39 -0.62
N ILE A 113 -6.94 -4.48 -0.80
CA ILE A 113 -7.15 -5.71 -0.01
C ILE A 113 -6.78 -5.52 1.48
N PHE A 114 -5.74 -4.72 1.77
CA PHE A 114 -5.37 -4.39 3.14
C PHE A 114 -6.41 -3.49 3.81
N SER A 115 -6.93 -2.51 3.10
CA SER A 115 -7.98 -1.63 3.62
C SER A 115 -9.29 -2.39 3.88
N ASP A 116 -9.68 -3.31 3.00
CA ASP A 116 -10.87 -4.14 3.20
C ASP A 116 -10.73 -5.07 4.42
N ALA A 117 -9.57 -5.71 4.58
CA ALA A 117 -9.24 -6.50 5.77
C ALA A 117 -9.24 -5.63 7.04
N ALA A 118 -8.66 -4.44 6.95
CA ALA A 118 -8.59 -3.48 8.04
C ALA A 118 -9.98 -2.99 8.48
N LYS A 119 -10.88 -2.69 7.55
CA LYS A 119 -12.27 -2.30 7.83
C LYS A 119 -13.03 -3.44 8.54
N LYS A 120 -12.83 -4.69 8.11
CA LYS A 120 -13.41 -5.86 8.79
C LYS A 120 -12.91 -5.96 10.25
N LEU A 121 -11.60 -5.84 10.46
CA LEU A 121 -11.00 -5.88 11.79
C LEU A 121 -11.50 -4.73 12.68
N LEU A 122 -11.56 -3.51 12.14
CA LEU A 122 -12.07 -2.33 12.86
C LEU A 122 -13.53 -2.52 13.29
N ASN A 123 -14.38 -3.04 12.41
CA ASN A 123 -15.79 -3.31 12.72
C ASN A 123 -15.89 -4.38 13.82
N LYS A 124 -15.08 -5.44 13.74
CA LYS A 124 -15.04 -6.49 14.76
C LYS A 124 -14.57 -5.97 16.12
N ALA A 125 -13.58 -5.10 16.14
CA ALA A 125 -13.10 -4.44 17.35
C ALA A 125 -14.23 -3.58 17.98
N LYS A 126 -14.96 -2.80 17.19
CA LYS A 126 -16.10 -2.01 17.65
C LYS A 126 -17.20 -2.88 18.26
N GLU A 127 -17.53 -4.02 17.66
CA GLU A 127 -18.49 -4.98 18.20
C GLU A 127 -18.04 -5.52 19.59
N ILE A 128 -16.76 -5.89 19.73
CA ILE A 128 -16.19 -6.39 20.98
C ILE A 128 -16.28 -5.31 22.07
N LEU A 129 -16.00 -4.06 21.69
CA LEU A 129 -15.91 -2.92 22.62
C LEU A 129 -17.28 -2.27 22.91
N SER A 130 -18.32 -2.65 22.16
CA SER A 130 -19.70 -2.23 22.46
C SER A 130 -20.28 -2.90 23.71
N LYS A 131 -19.58 -3.91 24.26
CA LYS A 131 -19.97 -4.56 25.52
C LYS A 131 -19.77 -3.59 26.69
N ASP A 132 -20.70 -3.63 27.64
CA ASP A 132 -20.62 -2.78 28.81
C ASP A 132 -19.33 -3.06 29.61
N PHE A 133 -18.58 -2.00 29.88
CA PHE A 133 -17.48 -2.02 30.82
C PHE A 133 -18.04 -1.71 32.21
N CYS A 134 -18.02 -2.69 33.10
CA CYS A 134 -18.60 -2.58 34.43
C CYS A 134 -17.55 -2.72 35.52
N CYS A 135 -17.77 -2.06 36.64
CA CYS A 135 -16.94 -2.19 37.82
C CYS A 135 -16.97 -3.62 38.36
N THR A 136 -15.79 -4.18 38.60
CA THR A 136 -15.63 -5.56 39.09
C THR A 136 -16.21 -5.79 40.45
N GLN A 137 -16.36 -4.72 41.30
CA GLN A 137 -16.87 -4.83 42.64
C GLN A 137 -18.37 -4.50 42.78
N CYS A 138 -18.83 -3.38 42.22
CA CYS A 138 -20.22 -2.94 42.42
C CYS A 138 -21.09 -3.06 41.15
N GLN A 139 -20.54 -3.52 40.05
CA GLN A 139 -21.21 -3.70 38.76
C GLN A 139 -21.73 -2.40 38.12
N ALA A 140 -21.37 -1.23 38.67
CA ALA A 140 -21.71 0.04 38.03
C ALA A 140 -21.04 0.16 36.67
N LYS A 141 -21.76 0.71 35.69
CA LYS A 141 -21.22 0.94 34.34
C LYS A 141 -20.12 2.00 34.41
N LEU A 142 -18.99 1.71 33.77
CA LEU A 142 -17.84 2.60 33.68
C LEU A 142 -17.77 3.19 32.27
N PRO A 143 -17.32 4.45 32.13
CA PRO A 143 -17.15 5.06 30.82
C PRO A 143 -16.01 4.41 30.04
N VAL A 144 -16.26 4.11 28.75
CA VAL A 144 -15.21 3.71 27.80
C VAL A 144 -14.66 4.97 27.14
N ARG A 145 -13.33 5.11 27.12
CA ARG A 145 -12.65 6.25 26.47
C ARG A 145 -12.77 6.18 24.96
N ASP A 146 -12.67 7.31 24.28
CA ASP A 146 -12.70 7.37 22.80
C ASP A 146 -11.56 6.56 22.15
N ASN A 147 -10.37 6.59 22.76
CA ASN A 147 -9.26 5.72 22.37
C ASN A 147 -9.34 4.37 23.10
N PHE A 148 -10.24 3.53 22.66
CA PHE A 148 -10.52 2.21 23.25
C PHE A 148 -9.63 1.08 22.70
N PHE A 149 -8.62 1.39 21.91
CA PHE A 149 -7.69 0.36 21.39
C PHE A 149 -6.56 0.02 22.35
N ARG A 150 -6.39 0.81 23.42
CA ARG A 150 -5.35 0.63 24.43
C ARG A 150 -5.95 0.31 25.79
N SER A 151 -5.20 -0.46 26.60
CA SER A 151 -5.57 -0.68 28.01
C SER A 151 -5.41 0.60 28.82
N TYR A 152 -6.30 0.80 29.79
CA TYR A 152 -6.21 1.90 30.74
C TYR A 152 -6.86 1.55 32.07
N TYR A 153 -6.54 2.31 33.11
CA TYR A 153 -7.18 2.21 34.41
C TYR A 153 -8.34 3.19 34.50
N SER A 154 -9.46 2.74 35.10
CA SER A 154 -10.63 3.57 35.38
C SER A 154 -11.07 3.37 36.84
N THR A 155 -11.17 4.44 37.59
CA THR A 155 -11.69 4.40 38.98
C THR A 155 -13.21 4.51 38.95
N CYS A 156 -13.88 3.63 39.67
CA CYS A 156 -15.33 3.66 39.81
C CYS A 156 -15.76 4.82 40.72
N ASP A 157 -16.65 5.69 40.22
CA ASP A 157 -17.14 6.84 41.00
C ASP A 157 -17.98 6.42 42.21
N TYR A 158 -18.56 5.23 42.23
CA TYR A 158 -19.42 4.74 43.31
C TYR A 158 -18.66 4.07 44.44
N CYS A 159 -17.72 3.16 44.13
CA CYS A 159 -17.03 2.37 45.16
C CYS A 159 -15.52 2.59 45.22
N GLN A 160 -15.00 3.51 44.39
CA GLN A 160 -13.59 3.88 44.30
C GLN A 160 -12.65 2.73 43.92
N THR A 161 -13.16 1.59 43.46
CA THR A 161 -12.35 0.49 42.98
C THR A 161 -11.70 0.85 41.65
N VAL A 162 -10.40 0.59 41.51
CA VAL A 162 -9.68 0.75 40.27
C VAL A 162 -9.93 -0.48 39.38
N ASN A 163 -10.40 -0.26 38.18
CA ASN A 163 -10.70 -1.29 37.18
C ASN A 163 -9.75 -1.13 35.99
N THR A 164 -9.39 -2.24 35.36
CA THR A 164 -8.59 -2.23 34.13
C THR A 164 -9.52 -2.47 32.95
N PHE A 165 -9.54 -1.51 32.01
CA PHE A 165 -10.11 -1.76 30.68
C PHE A 165 -9.09 -2.50 29.84
N GLU A 166 -9.47 -3.63 29.28
CA GLU A 166 -8.61 -4.48 28.43
C GLU A 166 -9.34 -4.77 27.11
N PRO A 167 -8.92 -4.12 26.02
CA PRO A 167 -9.60 -4.24 24.72
C PRO A 167 -9.42 -5.59 24.03
N GLY A 168 -8.42 -6.37 24.46
CA GLY A 168 -8.05 -7.63 23.82
C GLY A 168 -7.18 -7.43 22.58
N SER A 169 -6.60 -8.54 22.09
CA SER A 169 -5.61 -8.53 21.01
C SER A 169 -6.15 -7.98 19.67
N LYS A 170 -7.38 -8.33 19.31
CA LYS A 170 -8.01 -7.86 18.06
C LYS A 170 -8.17 -6.34 18.03
N ALA A 171 -8.65 -5.75 19.11
CA ALA A 171 -8.79 -4.29 19.18
C ALA A 171 -7.42 -3.59 19.20
N ARG A 172 -6.42 -4.15 19.86
CA ARG A 172 -5.03 -3.62 19.82
C ARG A 172 -4.45 -3.67 18.40
N ASN A 173 -4.72 -4.73 17.65
CA ASN A 173 -4.24 -4.85 16.26
C ASN A 173 -4.84 -3.79 15.32
N VAL A 174 -5.96 -3.17 15.66
CA VAL A 174 -6.51 -2.05 14.88
C VAL A 174 -5.50 -0.91 14.77
N GLU A 175 -4.86 -0.52 15.89
CA GLU A 175 -3.87 0.57 15.89
C GLU A 175 -2.65 0.26 15.00
N HIS A 176 -2.21 -1.00 14.97
CA HIS A 176 -0.99 -1.41 14.26
C HIS A 176 -1.22 -1.84 12.80
N PHE A 177 -2.44 -2.22 12.44
CA PHE A 177 -2.75 -2.74 11.12
C PHE A 177 -3.81 -1.89 10.41
N ALA A 178 -4.97 -1.68 11.06
CA ALA A 178 -6.11 -1.11 10.36
C ALA A 178 -5.96 0.39 10.11
N VAL A 179 -5.38 1.13 11.04
CA VAL A 179 -5.22 2.58 10.93
C VAL A 179 -4.39 2.94 9.70
N ASP A 180 -3.24 2.27 9.53
CA ASP A 180 -2.35 2.56 8.41
C ASP A 180 -2.97 2.13 7.07
N ALA A 181 -3.55 0.93 6.99
CA ALA A 181 -4.15 0.42 5.76
C ALA A 181 -5.34 1.29 5.26
N ILE A 182 -6.22 1.73 6.16
CA ILE A 182 -7.33 2.62 5.80
C ILE A 182 -6.83 4.02 5.41
N SER A 183 -5.74 4.48 6.02
CA SER A 183 -5.15 5.78 5.71
C SER A 183 -4.41 5.79 4.38
N GLU A 184 -3.75 4.69 4.03
CA GLU A 184 -3.15 4.48 2.71
C GLU A 184 -4.21 4.51 1.60
N GLU A 185 -5.36 3.84 1.81
CA GLU A 185 -6.46 3.87 0.83
C GLU A 185 -6.97 5.30 0.61
N ALA A 186 -7.17 6.06 1.67
CA ALA A 186 -7.63 7.43 1.56
C ALA A 186 -6.65 8.35 0.80
N ALA A 187 -5.36 8.04 0.85
CA ALA A 187 -4.30 8.83 0.24
C ALA A 187 -3.79 8.26 -1.10
N LEU A 188 -4.29 7.11 -1.53
CA LEU A 188 -3.78 6.34 -2.67
C LEU A 188 -3.73 7.16 -3.97
N GLU A 189 -4.77 7.90 -4.30
CA GLU A 189 -4.81 8.72 -5.51
C GLU A 189 -3.65 9.72 -5.56
N HIS A 190 -3.34 10.37 -4.44
CA HIS A 190 -2.23 11.30 -4.35
C HIS A 190 -0.88 10.62 -4.46
N TYR A 191 -0.74 9.41 -3.92
CA TYR A 191 0.47 8.60 -4.06
C TYR A 191 0.70 8.18 -5.52
N LEU A 192 -0.32 7.64 -6.19
CA LEU A 192 -0.22 7.20 -7.59
C LEU A 192 0.13 8.38 -8.53
N GLU A 193 -0.46 9.54 -8.30
CA GLU A 193 -0.12 10.75 -9.06
C GLU A 193 1.32 11.21 -8.80
N TYR A 194 1.81 11.15 -7.57
CA TYR A 194 3.20 11.46 -7.24
C TYR A 194 4.17 10.53 -7.97
N GLU A 195 3.93 9.22 -7.94
CA GLU A 195 4.76 8.23 -8.64
C GLU A 195 4.70 8.41 -10.16
N ARG A 196 3.53 8.78 -10.71
CA ARG A 196 3.39 9.09 -12.13
C ARG A 196 4.28 10.27 -12.56
N LEU A 197 4.29 11.34 -11.77
CA LEU A 197 5.12 12.52 -12.06
C LEU A 197 6.62 12.19 -11.99
N LYS A 198 7.04 11.35 -11.04
CA LYS A 198 8.42 10.84 -10.95
C LYS A 198 8.78 10.03 -12.19
N PHE A 199 7.95 9.06 -12.53
CA PHE A 199 8.18 8.20 -13.68
C PHE A 199 8.31 8.98 -14.99
N GLU A 200 7.50 10.02 -15.20
CA GLU A 200 7.61 10.87 -16.39
C GLU A 200 8.94 11.63 -16.45
N ASN A 201 9.46 12.09 -15.31
CA ASN A 201 10.78 12.69 -15.25
C ASN A 201 11.90 11.70 -15.61
N ASP A 202 11.82 10.48 -15.06
CA ASP A 202 12.85 9.45 -15.26
C ASP A 202 12.82 8.93 -16.70
N LEU A 203 11.62 8.70 -17.26
CA LEU A 203 11.47 8.17 -18.62
C LEU A 203 12.13 9.05 -19.69
N HIS A 204 12.09 10.36 -19.50
CA HIS A 204 12.56 11.31 -20.50
C HIS A 204 13.96 11.87 -20.22
N ASP A 205 14.60 11.44 -19.13
CA ASP A 205 15.85 12.04 -18.62
C ASP A 205 15.77 13.59 -18.61
N LYS A 206 14.59 14.09 -18.36
CA LYS A 206 14.25 15.51 -18.34
C LYS A 206 13.40 15.79 -17.13
N LYS A 207 13.75 16.86 -16.41
CA LYS A 207 12.91 17.40 -15.33
C LYS A 207 11.67 18.10 -15.92
N ILE A 208 10.74 17.32 -16.49
CA ILE A 208 9.47 17.81 -17.03
C ILE A 208 8.66 18.44 -15.90
N HIS A 209 8.62 17.75 -14.76
CA HIS A 209 7.98 18.24 -13.54
C HIS A 209 9.02 18.83 -12.60
N LYS A 210 8.77 20.05 -12.12
CA LYS A 210 9.66 20.75 -11.18
C LYS A 210 9.66 20.06 -9.82
N LYS A 211 10.79 20.13 -9.10
CA LYS A 211 10.91 19.58 -7.74
C LYS A 211 9.80 20.06 -6.81
N ASP A 212 9.42 21.34 -6.89
CA ASP A 212 8.34 21.91 -6.06
C ASP A 212 6.97 21.25 -6.34
N GLN A 213 6.72 20.87 -7.60
CA GLN A 213 5.49 20.16 -7.98
C GLN A 213 5.45 18.76 -7.38
N LEU A 214 6.56 18.02 -7.47
CA LEU A 214 6.70 16.69 -6.84
C LEU A 214 6.53 16.78 -5.33
N THR A 215 7.25 17.70 -4.69
CA THR A 215 7.17 17.92 -3.24
C THR A 215 5.75 18.31 -2.81
N SER A 216 5.05 19.16 -3.59
CA SER A 216 3.67 19.55 -3.32
C SER A 216 2.72 18.36 -3.43
N GLN A 217 2.89 17.49 -4.43
CA GLN A 217 2.05 16.31 -4.60
C GLN A 217 2.30 15.26 -3.51
N TYR A 218 3.57 15.03 -3.15
CA TYR A 218 3.92 14.17 -2.03
C TYR A 218 3.36 14.69 -0.71
N ARG A 219 3.40 16.00 -0.47
CA ARG A 219 2.78 16.63 0.70
C ARG A 219 1.28 16.34 0.78
N LYS A 220 0.54 16.44 -0.33
CA LYS A 220 -0.89 16.11 -0.37
C LYS A 220 -1.14 14.65 0.03
N TYR A 221 -0.32 13.73 -0.47
CA TYR A 221 -0.38 12.32 -0.07
C TYR A 221 -0.22 12.18 1.44
N ILE A 222 0.85 12.74 2.03
CA ILE A 222 1.14 12.60 3.46
C ILE A 222 0.09 13.29 4.33
N GLU A 223 -0.36 14.49 3.97
CA GLU A 223 -1.40 15.20 4.71
C GLU A 223 -2.72 14.42 4.72
N THR A 224 -3.13 13.86 3.58
CA THR A 224 -4.35 13.05 3.49
C THR A 224 -4.24 11.78 4.33
N TYR A 225 -3.10 11.09 4.25
CA TYR A 225 -2.80 9.92 5.08
C TYR A 225 -2.86 10.24 6.58
N LEU A 226 -2.19 11.31 7.03
CA LEU A 226 -2.15 11.68 8.45
C LEU A 226 -3.51 12.16 8.96
N LYS A 227 -4.27 12.93 8.18
CA LYS A 227 -5.63 13.35 8.54
C LYS A 227 -6.55 12.14 8.73
N LYS A 228 -6.43 11.13 7.84
CA LYS A 228 -7.23 9.91 7.97
C LYS A 228 -6.87 9.10 9.22
N ARG A 229 -5.60 9.06 9.62
CA ARG A 229 -5.20 8.45 10.89
C ARG A 229 -5.84 9.13 12.09
N ILE A 230 -5.91 10.46 12.08
CA ILE A 230 -6.53 11.26 13.16
C ILE A 230 -8.04 11.00 13.24
N GLU A 231 -8.73 10.84 12.09
CA GLU A 231 -10.15 10.48 12.09
C GLU A 231 -10.43 9.14 12.79
N ILE A 232 -9.48 8.19 12.72
CA ILE A 232 -9.63 6.87 13.36
C ILE A 232 -9.17 6.91 14.82
N ILE A 233 -8.06 7.60 15.11
CA ILE A 233 -7.47 7.76 16.45
C ILE A 233 -7.15 9.24 16.67
N PRO A 234 -8.04 9.99 17.33
CA PRO A 234 -7.87 11.44 17.53
C PRO A 234 -6.56 11.84 18.25
N ASP A 235 -6.01 10.99 19.11
CA ASP A 235 -4.74 11.24 19.83
C ASP A 235 -3.56 11.50 18.88
N TYR A 236 -3.64 11.07 17.62
CA TYR A 236 -2.59 11.36 16.63
C TYR A 236 -2.53 12.83 16.21
N GLN A 237 -3.53 13.64 16.58
CA GLN A 237 -3.52 15.08 16.35
C GLN A 237 -2.31 15.76 16.99
N ASP A 238 -1.90 15.33 18.19
CA ASP A 238 -0.77 15.92 18.93
C ASP A 238 0.57 15.68 18.23
N ARG A 239 0.65 14.69 17.35
CA ARG A 239 1.85 14.31 16.61
C ARG A 239 1.84 14.77 15.16
N TYR A 240 0.72 15.31 14.67
CA TYR A 240 0.52 15.59 13.26
C TYR A 240 1.67 16.36 12.62
N GLN A 241 2.06 17.50 13.19
CA GLN A 241 3.13 18.32 12.60
C GLN A 241 4.48 17.62 12.60
N LYS A 242 4.81 16.94 13.70
CA LYS A 242 6.07 16.18 13.82
C LYS A 242 6.14 15.05 12.78
N ASP A 243 5.06 14.31 12.61
CA ASP A 243 4.99 13.18 11.68
C ASP A 243 5.02 13.69 10.22
N LEU A 244 4.36 14.82 9.93
CA LEU A 244 4.42 15.48 8.62
C LEU A 244 5.85 15.92 8.28
N ASP A 245 6.51 16.64 9.19
CA ASP A 245 7.88 17.13 8.97
C ASP A 245 8.86 15.99 8.77
N ALA A 246 8.74 14.91 9.56
CA ALA A 246 9.60 13.73 9.44
C ALA A 246 9.44 13.05 8.07
N LYS A 247 8.20 12.86 7.59
CA LYS A 247 7.93 12.25 6.28
C LYS A 247 8.39 13.15 5.13
N MET A 248 8.16 14.46 5.23
CA MET A 248 8.63 15.43 4.22
C MET A 248 10.14 15.52 4.16
N PHE A 249 10.84 15.42 5.30
CA PHE A 249 12.30 15.42 5.34
C PHE A 249 12.89 14.22 4.59
N MET A 250 12.31 13.04 4.72
CA MET A 250 12.75 11.83 4.00
C MET A 250 12.68 12.04 2.49
N GLU A 251 11.58 12.59 1.97
CA GLU A 251 11.41 12.81 0.52
C GLU A 251 12.35 13.89 -0.04
N THR A 252 12.63 14.95 0.71
CA THR A 252 13.43 16.07 0.20
C THR A 252 14.93 15.81 0.18
N ASN A 253 15.42 14.81 0.93
CA ASN A 253 16.84 14.51 1.09
C ASN A 253 17.31 13.23 0.36
N TYR A 254 16.44 12.57 -0.37
CA TYR A 254 16.75 11.51 -1.32
C TYR A 254 16.36 11.93 -2.74
#